data_f7b2a28c7b3ea299e4716a0ba2f3cff3
#
_entry.id   f7b2a28c7b3ea299e4716a0ba2f3cff3
#
_cell.length_a   1.000
_cell.length_b   1.000
_cell.length_c   1.000
_cell.angle_alpha   90.00
_cell.angle_beta   90.00
_cell.angle_gamma   90.00
#
_symmetry.space_group_name_H-M   'P 1'
#
loop_
_entity.id
_entity.type
_entity.pdbx_description
1 polymer ?
#
loop_
_entity_poly.entity_id
_entity_poly.type
_entity_poly.pdbx_seq_one_letter_code
_entity_poly.pdbx_strand_id
1 'polypeptide(L)'
;MEAAMLVLQNLNLPFEYEFFEAGDEALKKYGKALPDETLEACKNSQAILFGAAGETAADVIVKLRQELETFANVRPAKSIKGVKCLYDDVDIVIVRENTECLYKGFEFEFDDVTQAIRIITKKSCERIARFAFELAKREGRKKVTALHKANVMKKTCGLFRNVCRTVSKNYPDIEYNEYYIDAACMYLVMDPYRFDVIVTTNM
;
A
#
# COMPACT_ATOMS: atom_id res chain seq x y z
N MET A 1 -14.72 -13.63 -5.73
CA MET A 1 -14.28 -14.61 -4.72
C MET A 1 -14.24 -16.03 -5.25
N GLU A 2 -15.30 -16.57 -5.83
CA GLU A 2 -15.40 -17.98 -6.29
C GLU A 2 -14.22 -18.43 -7.16
N ALA A 3 -13.85 -17.67 -8.18
CA ALA A 3 -12.72 -18.01 -9.05
C ALA A 3 -11.36 -18.05 -8.29
N ALA A 4 -11.14 -17.15 -7.33
CA ALA A 4 -9.94 -17.17 -6.50
C ALA A 4 -9.92 -18.38 -5.56
N MET A 5 -11.07 -18.74 -4.98
CA MET A 5 -11.19 -19.91 -4.13
C MET A 5 -10.97 -21.20 -4.92
N LEU A 6 -11.50 -21.28 -6.15
CA LEU A 6 -11.26 -22.45 -7.03
C LEU A 6 -9.76 -22.66 -7.27
N VAL A 7 -8.99 -21.58 -7.52
CA VAL A 7 -7.53 -21.66 -7.69
C VAL A 7 -6.85 -22.15 -6.40
N LEU A 8 -7.17 -21.53 -5.26
CA LEU A 8 -6.56 -21.88 -3.98
C LEU A 8 -6.84 -23.35 -3.58
N GLN A 9 -8.06 -23.82 -3.79
CA GLN A 9 -8.42 -25.22 -3.52
C GLN A 9 -7.66 -26.21 -4.40
N ASN A 10 -7.45 -25.87 -5.68
CA ASN A 10 -6.69 -26.72 -6.61
C ASN A 10 -5.18 -26.74 -6.35
N LEU A 11 -4.63 -25.77 -5.59
CA LEU A 11 -3.23 -25.78 -5.18
C LEU A 11 -2.92 -26.76 -4.05
N ASN A 12 -3.93 -27.38 -3.45
CA ASN A 12 -3.81 -28.36 -2.34
C ASN A 12 -2.90 -27.84 -1.20
N LEU A 13 -3.00 -26.57 -0.87
CA LEU A 13 -2.27 -25.97 0.24
C LEU A 13 -2.96 -26.30 1.58
N PRO A 14 -2.21 -26.44 2.68
CA PRO A 14 -2.76 -26.80 3.98
C PRO A 14 -3.42 -25.57 4.65
N PHE A 15 -4.40 -24.99 3.99
CA PHE A 15 -5.13 -23.85 4.50
C PHE A 15 -6.51 -24.28 5.01
N GLU A 16 -6.87 -23.79 6.18
CA GLU A 16 -8.24 -23.78 6.67
C GLU A 16 -8.90 -22.46 6.27
N TYR A 17 -10.13 -22.53 5.75
CA TYR A 17 -10.85 -21.39 5.23
C TYR A 17 -12.07 -21.09 6.08
N GLU A 18 -12.17 -19.86 6.55
CA GLU A 18 -13.37 -19.31 7.19
C GLU A 18 -13.90 -18.16 6.32
N PHE A 19 -15.23 -18.03 6.25
CA PHE A 19 -15.90 -17.05 5.39
C PHE A 19 -16.73 -16.09 6.21
N PHE A 20 -16.50 -14.81 6.01
CA PHE A 20 -17.21 -13.72 6.67
C PHE A 20 -17.70 -12.69 5.67
N GLU A 21 -18.82 -12.05 6.00
CA GLU A 21 -19.41 -11.01 5.16
C GLU A 21 -18.85 -9.62 5.53
N ALA A 22 -18.60 -8.80 4.50
CA ALA A 22 -18.26 -7.39 4.63
C ALA A 22 -18.75 -6.60 3.41
N GLY A 23 -18.89 -5.30 3.54
CA GLY A 23 -19.30 -4.41 2.47
C GLY A 23 -20.82 -4.24 2.40
N ASP A 24 -21.33 -3.96 1.21
CA ASP A 24 -22.74 -3.61 0.98
C ASP A 24 -23.72 -4.68 1.44
N GLU A 25 -23.41 -5.96 1.24
CA GLU A 25 -24.26 -7.06 1.68
C GLU A 25 -24.31 -7.17 3.20
N ALA A 26 -23.16 -6.99 3.87
CA ALA A 26 -23.14 -6.96 5.33
C ALA A 26 -23.89 -5.74 5.89
N LEU A 27 -23.78 -4.57 5.23
CA LEU A 27 -24.53 -3.38 5.62
C LEU A 27 -26.05 -3.62 5.53
N LYS A 28 -26.53 -4.22 4.45
CA LYS A 28 -27.97 -4.55 4.30
C LYS A 28 -28.47 -5.54 5.35
N LYS A 29 -27.65 -6.55 5.68
CA LYS A 29 -28.05 -7.66 6.55
C LYS A 29 -27.91 -7.33 8.04
N TYR A 30 -26.83 -6.62 8.41
CA TYR A 30 -26.42 -6.39 9.79
C TYR A 30 -26.44 -4.92 10.22
N GLY A 31 -26.71 -3.99 9.30
CA GLY A 31 -26.64 -2.54 9.56
C GLY A 31 -25.21 -1.99 9.73
N LYS A 32 -24.18 -2.82 9.46
CA LYS A 32 -22.77 -2.45 9.51
C LYS A 32 -22.04 -3.05 8.31
N ALA A 33 -21.26 -2.22 7.58
CA ALA A 33 -20.44 -2.71 6.47
C ALA A 33 -19.30 -3.63 6.92
N LEU A 34 -18.80 -3.45 8.13
CA LEU A 34 -17.82 -4.35 8.77
C LEU A 34 -18.38 -4.78 10.13
N PRO A 35 -19.05 -5.96 10.22
CA PRO A 35 -19.50 -6.54 11.48
C PRO A 35 -18.34 -6.78 12.46
N ASP A 36 -18.61 -6.68 13.75
CA ASP A 36 -17.57 -6.86 14.78
C ASP A 36 -17.03 -8.31 14.76
N GLU A 37 -17.88 -9.29 14.51
CA GLU A 37 -17.48 -10.70 14.33
C GLU A 37 -16.48 -10.86 13.16
N THR A 38 -16.76 -10.24 12.00
CA THR A 38 -15.83 -10.23 10.86
C THR A 38 -14.50 -9.60 11.21
N LEU A 39 -14.51 -8.48 11.94
CA LEU A 39 -13.28 -7.81 12.37
C LEU A 39 -12.45 -8.69 13.33
N GLU A 40 -13.10 -9.34 14.30
CA GLU A 40 -12.40 -10.24 15.24
C GLU A 40 -11.85 -11.48 14.53
N ALA A 41 -12.57 -12.06 13.59
CA ALA A 41 -12.07 -13.15 12.75
C ALA A 41 -10.83 -12.71 11.95
N CYS A 42 -10.86 -11.50 11.37
CA CYS A 42 -9.70 -10.94 10.68
C CYS A 42 -8.48 -10.78 11.61
N LYS A 43 -8.67 -10.37 12.87
CA LYS A 43 -7.58 -10.23 13.84
C LYS A 43 -6.96 -11.58 14.22
N ASN A 44 -7.74 -12.64 14.21
CA ASN A 44 -7.32 -13.97 14.62
C ASN A 44 -6.80 -14.84 13.45
N SER A 45 -7.00 -14.40 12.21
CA SER A 45 -6.54 -15.15 11.02
C SER A 45 -5.08 -14.84 10.67
N GLN A 46 -4.40 -15.82 10.07
CA GLN A 46 -3.02 -15.65 9.59
C GLN A 46 -2.95 -14.82 8.29
N ALA A 47 -3.98 -14.90 7.46
CA ALA A 47 -4.10 -14.16 6.21
C ALA A 47 -5.57 -13.89 5.88
N ILE A 48 -5.81 -12.82 5.14
CA ILE A 48 -7.15 -12.41 4.73
C ILE A 48 -7.18 -12.28 3.21
N LEU A 49 -8.08 -13.03 2.58
CA LEU A 49 -8.42 -12.82 1.18
C LEU A 49 -9.68 -11.94 1.11
N PHE A 50 -9.48 -10.68 0.75
CA PHE A 50 -10.55 -9.69 0.70
C PHE A 50 -11.14 -9.57 -0.72
N GLY A 51 -12.45 -9.71 -0.83
CA GLY A 51 -13.18 -9.53 -2.08
C GLY A 51 -13.66 -8.10 -2.33
N ALA A 52 -14.47 -7.91 -3.37
CA ALA A 52 -15.12 -6.63 -3.64
C ALA A 52 -16.20 -6.36 -2.57
N ALA A 53 -16.17 -5.16 -1.99
CA ALA A 53 -17.09 -4.75 -0.91
C ALA A 53 -18.17 -3.74 -1.36
N GLY A 54 -18.22 -3.38 -2.65
CA GLY A 54 -19.17 -2.43 -3.20
C GLY A 54 -18.87 -0.96 -2.85
N GLU A 55 -19.91 -0.17 -2.68
CA GLU A 55 -19.77 1.27 -2.39
C GLU A 55 -19.19 1.54 -0.99
N THR A 56 -19.45 0.65 -0.04
CA THR A 56 -18.91 0.72 1.33
C THR A 56 -17.46 0.22 1.45
N ALA A 57 -16.79 -0.09 0.33
CA ALA A 57 -15.43 -0.63 0.32
C ALA A 57 -14.42 0.26 1.06
N ALA A 58 -14.56 1.58 0.96
CA ALA A 58 -13.68 2.52 1.66
C ALA A 58 -13.79 2.38 3.19
N ASP A 59 -15.00 2.31 3.71
CA ASP A 59 -15.28 2.19 5.16
C ASP A 59 -14.73 0.88 5.72
N VAL A 60 -14.89 -0.22 4.99
CA VAL A 60 -14.38 -1.54 5.38
C VAL A 60 -12.85 -1.57 5.30
N ILE A 61 -12.28 -1.20 4.14
CA ILE A 61 -10.84 -1.34 3.89
C ILE A 61 -10.01 -0.42 4.77
N VAL A 62 -10.43 0.83 4.93
CA VAL A 62 -9.70 1.81 5.77
C VAL A 62 -9.70 1.35 7.22
N LYS A 63 -10.86 0.90 7.74
CA LYS A 63 -10.96 0.38 9.09
C LYS A 63 -10.10 -0.87 9.30
N LEU A 64 -10.15 -1.85 8.40
CA LEU A 64 -9.30 -3.04 8.46
C LEU A 64 -7.81 -2.69 8.47
N ARG A 65 -7.36 -1.76 7.60
CA ARG A 65 -5.96 -1.33 7.56
C ARG A 65 -5.48 -0.72 8.88
N GLN A 66 -6.34 0.04 9.55
CA GLN A 66 -6.03 0.66 10.83
C GLN A 66 -6.02 -0.35 11.97
N GLU A 67 -7.07 -1.16 12.08
CA GLU A 67 -7.25 -2.16 13.14
C GLU A 67 -6.22 -3.29 13.09
N LEU A 68 -5.83 -3.71 11.89
CA LEU A 68 -4.84 -4.78 11.67
C LEU A 68 -3.42 -4.24 11.48
N GLU A 69 -3.22 -2.91 11.56
CA GLU A 69 -1.93 -2.26 11.30
C GLU A 69 -1.25 -2.72 9.99
N THR A 70 -2.01 -2.99 8.93
CA THR A 70 -1.48 -3.38 7.63
C THR A 70 -0.83 -2.17 6.93
N PHE A 71 0.30 -1.73 7.45
CA PHE A 71 0.94 -0.47 7.12
C PHE A 71 1.63 -0.43 5.76
N ALA A 72 1.97 -1.57 5.18
CA ALA A 72 2.66 -1.67 3.90
C ALA A 72 1.72 -2.25 2.83
N ASN A 73 1.38 -1.43 1.85
CA ASN A 73 0.67 -1.86 0.66
C ASN A 73 1.70 -2.19 -0.42
N VAL A 74 1.92 -3.48 -0.66
CA VAL A 74 2.92 -3.97 -1.63
C VAL A 74 2.23 -4.28 -2.95
N ARG A 75 2.69 -3.63 -4.02
CA ARG A 75 2.11 -3.76 -5.36
C ARG A 75 3.20 -4.13 -6.37
N PRO A 76 3.38 -5.41 -6.67
CA PRO A 76 4.23 -5.82 -7.78
C PRO A 76 3.56 -5.44 -9.11
N ALA A 77 4.34 -4.89 -10.02
CA ALA A 77 3.97 -4.61 -11.39
C ALA A 77 4.98 -5.29 -12.31
N LYS A 78 4.55 -6.36 -12.96
CA LYS A 78 5.40 -7.20 -13.79
C LYS A 78 4.78 -7.45 -15.15
N SER A 79 5.58 -7.31 -16.21
CA SER A 79 5.18 -7.74 -17.56
C SER A 79 5.00 -9.25 -17.60
N ILE A 80 3.93 -9.70 -18.23
CA ILE A 80 3.64 -11.13 -18.38
C ILE A 80 3.86 -11.49 -19.85
N LYS A 81 4.72 -12.46 -20.09
CA LYS A 81 5.02 -12.94 -21.45
C LYS A 81 3.75 -13.40 -22.17
N GLY A 82 3.53 -12.87 -23.37
CA GLY A 82 2.34 -13.16 -24.18
C GLY A 82 1.12 -12.26 -23.88
N VAL A 83 1.20 -11.40 -22.88
CA VAL A 83 0.19 -10.37 -22.62
C VAL A 83 0.67 -9.05 -23.22
N LYS A 84 -0.17 -8.40 -24.04
CA LYS A 84 0.14 -7.10 -24.63
C LYS A 84 0.34 -6.04 -23.53
N CYS A 85 1.52 -5.47 -23.46
CA CYS A 85 1.90 -4.39 -22.55
C CYS A 85 2.72 -3.31 -23.29
N LEU A 86 2.92 -2.17 -22.66
CA LEU A 86 3.69 -1.07 -23.24
C LEU A 86 5.19 -1.39 -23.27
N TYR A 87 5.68 -2.11 -22.27
CA TYR A 87 7.08 -2.49 -22.12
C TYR A 87 7.20 -3.97 -21.73
N ASP A 88 8.15 -4.66 -22.34
CA ASP A 88 8.52 -6.02 -21.94
C ASP A 88 9.48 -5.99 -20.74
N ASP A 89 9.55 -7.10 -20.00
CA ASP A 89 10.52 -7.32 -18.91
C ASP A 89 10.51 -6.27 -17.77
N VAL A 90 9.39 -5.57 -17.59
CA VAL A 90 9.18 -4.71 -16.43
C VAL A 90 8.96 -5.59 -15.18
N ASP A 91 9.69 -5.30 -14.12
CA ASP A 91 9.52 -5.93 -12.81
C ASP A 91 9.78 -4.91 -11.69
N ILE A 92 8.74 -4.22 -11.26
CA ILE A 92 8.79 -3.15 -10.27
C ILE A 92 7.92 -3.52 -9.09
N VAL A 93 8.36 -3.22 -7.88
CA VAL A 93 7.53 -3.35 -6.68
C VAL A 93 7.30 -1.98 -6.05
N ILE A 94 6.04 -1.60 -5.86
CA ILE A 94 5.68 -0.36 -5.17
C ILE A 94 5.30 -0.70 -3.72
N VAL A 95 6.02 -0.13 -2.78
CA VAL A 95 5.78 -0.20 -1.34
C VAL A 95 5.18 1.14 -0.91
N ARG A 96 3.87 1.16 -0.72
CA ARG A 96 3.11 2.35 -0.33
C ARG A 96 2.76 2.28 1.16
N GLU A 97 3.02 3.34 1.91
CA GLU A 97 2.46 3.52 3.25
C GLU A 97 0.92 3.45 3.17
N ASN A 98 0.26 2.89 4.18
CA ASN A 98 -1.14 2.47 4.04
C ASN A 98 -2.04 2.87 5.21
N THR A 99 -1.52 3.53 6.26
CA THR A 99 -2.26 3.81 7.50
C THR A 99 -2.34 5.28 7.89
N GLU A 100 -1.58 6.14 7.25
CA GLU A 100 -1.52 7.58 7.54
C GLU A 100 -1.94 8.45 6.35
N CYS A 101 -1.48 9.67 6.35
CA CYS A 101 -1.79 10.71 5.37
C CYS A 101 -3.23 11.21 5.50
N LEU A 102 -3.93 11.44 4.40
CA LEU A 102 -5.34 11.85 4.39
C LEU A 102 -6.28 10.75 4.88
N TYR A 103 -5.86 9.49 4.82
CA TYR A 103 -6.63 8.34 5.33
C TYR A 103 -6.78 8.30 6.86
N LYS A 104 -6.20 9.28 7.58
CA LYS A 104 -6.54 9.52 8.99
C LYS A 104 -7.92 10.14 9.17
N GLY A 105 -8.53 10.67 8.08
CA GLY A 105 -9.90 11.16 8.09
C GLY A 105 -10.11 12.46 8.86
N PHE A 106 -9.06 13.27 9.06
CA PHE A 106 -9.22 14.59 9.68
C PHE A 106 -9.64 15.58 8.61
N GLU A 107 -10.94 15.68 8.42
CA GLU A 107 -11.58 16.60 7.51
C GLU A 107 -12.53 17.53 8.27
N PHE A 108 -12.60 18.77 7.84
CA PHE A 108 -13.42 19.81 8.46
C PHE A 108 -14.10 20.63 7.37
N GLU A 109 -15.34 20.98 7.63
CA GLU A 109 -16.12 21.90 6.80
C GLU A 109 -16.52 23.11 7.64
N PHE A 110 -16.34 24.30 7.08
CA PHE A 110 -16.73 25.56 7.69
C PHE A 110 -17.20 26.51 6.58
N ASP A 111 -18.47 26.90 6.59
CA ASP A 111 -19.14 27.67 5.55
C ASP A 111 -18.92 27.04 4.16
N ASP A 112 -18.24 27.74 3.27
CA ASP A 112 -17.89 27.32 1.90
C ASP A 112 -16.45 26.77 1.77
N VAL A 113 -15.79 26.52 2.90
CA VAL A 113 -14.40 26.00 2.96
C VAL A 113 -14.38 24.59 3.51
N THR A 114 -13.77 23.67 2.77
CA THR A 114 -13.46 22.33 3.24
C THR A 114 -11.95 22.15 3.41
N GLN A 115 -11.53 21.42 4.45
CA GLN A 115 -10.12 21.21 4.78
C GLN A 115 -9.85 19.75 5.10
N ALA A 116 -8.71 19.23 4.63
CA ALA A 116 -8.22 17.92 5.01
C ALA A 116 -6.80 18.04 5.58
N ILE A 117 -6.55 17.41 6.73
CA ILE A 117 -5.23 17.42 7.36
C ILE A 117 -4.43 16.19 6.96
N ARG A 118 -3.30 16.43 6.31
CA ARG A 118 -2.33 15.40 5.98
C ARG A 118 -1.39 15.14 7.15
N ILE A 119 -1.44 13.93 7.72
CA ILE A 119 -0.60 13.51 8.84
C ILE A 119 0.49 12.57 8.34
N ILE A 120 1.75 12.92 8.63
CA ILE A 120 2.93 12.10 8.34
C ILE A 120 3.77 12.05 9.62
N THR A 121 3.99 10.87 10.16
CA THR A 121 4.83 10.68 11.35
C THR A 121 6.19 10.10 11.01
N LYS A 122 7.19 10.39 11.84
CA LYS A 122 8.53 9.82 11.71
C LYS A 122 8.48 8.29 11.85
N LYS A 123 7.70 7.78 12.82
CA LYS A 123 7.54 6.34 13.08
C LYS A 123 7.04 5.60 11.84
N SER A 124 6.00 6.12 11.19
CA SER A 124 5.44 5.51 9.98
C SER A 124 6.41 5.59 8.80
N CYS A 125 7.09 6.73 8.62
CA CYS A 125 8.13 6.87 7.60
C CYS A 125 9.27 5.87 7.79
N GLU A 126 9.76 5.67 9.02
CA GLU A 126 10.81 4.71 9.34
C GLU A 126 10.36 3.27 9.07
N ARG A 127 9.15 2.92 9.49
CA ARG A 127 8.57 1.59 9.31
C ARG A 127 8.45 1.23 7.83
N ILE A 128 7.88 2.11 7.01
CA ILE A 128 7.69 1.82 5.59
C ILE A 128 9.01 1.84 4.81
N ALA A 129 9.94 2.75 5.15
CA ALA A 129 11.25 2.79 4.53
C ALA A 129 12.03 1.50 4.83
N ARG A 130 12.13 1.08 6.10
CA ARG A 130 12.77 -0.20 6.48
C ARG A 130 12.14 -1.37 5.75
N PHE A 131 10.82 -1.44 5.71
CA PHE A 131 10.12 -2.51 5.00
C PHE A 131 10.53 -2.58 3.52
N ALA A 132 10.63 -1.44 2.83
CA ALA A 132 11.03 -1.41 1.41
C ALA A 132 12.46 -1.91 1.20
N PHE A 133 13.41 -1.53 2.07
CA PHE A 133 14.79 -2.02 2.00
C PHE A 133 14.91 -3.51 2.37
N GLU A 134 14.19 -3.98 3.40
CA GLU A 134 14.17 -5.40 3.76
C GLU A 134 13.52 -6.26 2.66
N LEU A 135 12.46 -5.77 2.02
CA LEU A 135 11.87 -6.41 0.86
C LEU A 135 12.88 -6.50 -0.28
N ALA A 136 13.57 -5.39 -0.60
CA ALA A 136 14.60 -5.36 -1.63
C ALA A 136 15.71 -6.38 -1.34
N LYS A 137 16.20 -6.43 -0.11
CA LYS A 137 17.22 -7.40 0.32
C LYS A 137 16.74 -8.84 0.19
N ARG A 138 15.54 -9.14 0.67
CA ARG A 138 14.93 -10.48 0.64
C ARG A 138 14.73 -10.99 -0.79
N GLU A 139 14.32 -10.11 -1.70
CA GLU A 139 14.05 -10.44 -3.10
C GLU A 139 15.26 -10.29 -4.04
N GLY A 140 16.44 -9.95 -3.51
CA GLY A 140 17.66 -9.74 -4.31
C GLY A 140 17.61 -8.52 -5.22
N ARG A 141 16.71 -7.57 -4.94
CA ARG A 141 16.55 -6.30 -5.64
C ARG A 141 17.74 -5.38 -5.36
N LYS A 142 18.07 -4.50 -6.29
CA LYS A 142 19.31 -3.72 -6.23
C LYS A 142 19.11 -2.25 -5.90
N LYS A 143 17.87 -1.75 -6.04
CA LYS A 143 17.61 -0.32 -5.89
C LYS A 143 16.28 -0.03 -5.18
N VAL A 144 16.30 0.95 -4.27
CA VAL A 144 15.12 1.54 -3.65
C VAL A 144 15.02 3.01 -4.03
N THR A 145 13.90 3.40 -4.61
CA THR A 145 13.60 4.76 -5.04
C THR A 145 12.50 5.36 -4.17
N ALA A 146 12.78 6.44 -3.45
CA ALA A 146 11.76 7.16 -2.69
C ALA A 146 11.04 8.20 -3.56
N LEU A 147 9.70 8.14 -3.59
CA LEU A 147 8.89 9.11 -4.31
C LEU A 147 8.19 10.07 -3.34
N HIS A 148 8.34 11.38 -3.58
CA HIS A 148 7.81 12.41 -2.71
C HIS A 148 7.55 13.75 -3.44
N LYS A 149 6.94 14.71 -2.76
CA LYS A 149 6.73 16.08 -3.26
C LYS A 149 7.34 17.14 -2.33
N ALA A 150 8.58 16.90 -1.86
CA ALA A 150 9.25 17.72 -0.86
C ALA A 150 9.65 19.13 -1.36
N ASN A 151 9.59 19.40 -2.67
CA ASN A 151 9.77 20.74 -3.21
C ASN A 151 8.58 21.67 -2.88
N VAL A 152 7.36 21.11 -2.77
CA VAL A 152 6.14 21.84 -2.39
C VAL A 152 5.80 21.57 -0.93
N MET A 153 5.67 20.32 -0.54
CA MET A 153 5.29 19.89 0.81
C MET A 153 6.54 19.69 1.69
N LYS A 154 7.23 20.79 1.99
CA LYS A 154 8.55 20.81 2.62
C LYS A 154 8.60 20.13 4.00
N LYS A 155 7.49 20.17 4.77
CA LYS A 155 7.43 19.56 6.12
C LYS A 155 7.06 18.08 6.03
N THR A 156 5.92 17.74 5.50
CA THR A 156 5.40 16.35 5.45
C THR A 156 6.22 15.45 4.51
N CYS A 157 6.31 15.79 3.23
CA CYS A 157 7.15 15.02 2.29
C CYS A 157 8.64 15.19 2.60
N GLY A 158 9.07 16.33 3.16
CA GLY A 158 10.44 16.53 3.60
C GLY A 158 10.82 15.60 4.74
N LEU A 159 9.92 15.37 5.70
CA LEU A 159 10.13 14.38 6.77
C LEU A 159 10.31 12.98 6.18
N PHE A 160 9.40 12.54 5.31
CA PHE A 160 9.49 11.23 4.65
C PHE A 160 10.82 11.06 3.90
N ARG A 161 11.17 12.01 3.03
CA ARG A 161 12.45 12.01 2.30
C ARG A 161 13.65 11.87 3.22
N ASN A 162 13.72 12.69 4.28
CA ASN A 162 14.86 12.70 5.19
C ASN A 162 14.97 11.38 5.97
N VAL A 163 13.86 10.79 6.35
CA VAL A 163 13.82 9.46 6.97
C VAL A 163 14.31 8.39 6.01
N CYS A 164 13.84 8.36 4.75
CA CYS A 164 14.32 7.41 3.74
C CYS A 164 15.84 7.51 3.54
N ARG A 165 16.39 8.73 3.45
CA ARG A 165 17.85 8.98 3.39
C ARG A 165 18.60 8.45 4.61
N THR A 166 17.99 8.54 5.80
CA THR A 166 18.62 8.03 7.03
C THR A 166 18.59 6.51 7.06
N VAL A 167 17.46 5.92 6.71
CA VAL A 167 17.30 4.45 6.68
C VAL A 167 18.20 3.81 5.63
N SER A 168 18.36 4.43 4.43
CA SER A 168 19.19 3.88 3.35
C SER A 168 20.64 3.64 3.77
N LYS A 169 21.19 4.43 4.70
CA LYS A 169 22.55 4.27 5.21
C LYS A 169 22.80 2.91 5.90
N ASN A 170 21.76 2.23 6.34
CA ASN A 170 21.85 0.90 6.95
C ASN A 170 21.86 -0.23 5.90
N TYR A 171 21.74 0.10 4.61
CA TYR A 171 21.66 -0.86 3.50
C TYR A 171 22.65 -0.49 2.38
N PRO A 172 23.97 -0.52 2.64
CA PRO A 172 24.99 -0.04 1.72
C PRO A 172 25.04 -0.80 0.38
N ASP A 173 24.53 -2.03 0.37
CA ASP A 173 24.50 -2.90 -0.81
C ASP A 173 23.30 -2.62 -1.75
N ILE A 174 22.39 -1.71 -1.34
CA ILE A 174 21.20 -1.34 -2.10
C ILE A 174 21.32 0.11 -2.53
N GLU A 175 21.31 0.35 -3.84
CA GLU A 175 21.30 1.71 -4.39
C GLU A 175 20.07 2.47 -3.88
N TYR A 176 20.26 3.71 -3.44
CA TYR A 176 19.17 4.60 -3.05
C TYR A 176 19.15 5.84 -3.92
N ASN A 177 17.98 6.16 -4.47
CA ASN A 177 17.73 7.44 -5.12
C ASN A 177 16.33 7.96 -4.78
N GLU A 178 16.00 9.15 -5.26
CA GLU A 178 14.70 9.78 -5.00
C GLU A 178 14.27 10.63 -6.20
N TYR A 179 12.95 10.67 -6.43
CA TYR A 179 12.34 11.55 -7.41
C TYR A 179 11.14 12.30 -6.84
N TYR A 180 10.85 13.45 -7.45
CA TYR A 180 9.54 14.07 -7.27
C TYR A 180 8.49 13.21 -7.95
N ILE A 181 7.34 13.05 -7.30
CA ILE A 181 6.30 12.12 -7.75
C ILE A 181 5.80 12.40 -9.17
N ASP A 182 5.67 13.67 -9.54
CA ASP A 182 5.28 14.10 -10.88
C ASP A 182 6.30 13.67 -11.94
N ALA A 183 7.58 13.91 -11.69
CA ALA A 183 8.64 13.45 -12.58
C ALA A 183 8.71 11.90 -12.63
N ALA A 184 8.51 11.23 -11.50
CA ALA A 184 8.49 9.77 -11.46
C ALA A 184 7.34 9.17 -12.28
N CYS A 185 6.15 9.78 -12.26
CA CYS A 185 5.02 9.36 -13.10
C CYS A 185 5.36 9.44 -14.58
N MET A 186 6.05 10.50 -15.01
CA MET A 186 6.55 10.62 -16.39
C MET A 186 7.57 9.51 -16.71
N TYR A 187 8.55 9.29 -15.81
CA TYR A 187 9.58 8.26 -16.04
C TYR A 187 9.00 6.84 -16.06
N LEU A 188 7.99 6.53 -15.26
CA LEU A 188 7.31 5.23 -15.30
C LEU A 188 6.68 4.93 -16.67
N VAL A 189 6.24 5.99 -17.39
CA VAL A 189 5.71 5.86 -18.77
C VAL A 189 6.81 5.85 -19.82
N MET A 190 7.89 6.63 -19.62
CA MET A 190 8.95 6.79 -20.64
C MET A 190 10.05 5.74 -20.55
N ASP A 191 10.42 5.34 -19.33
CA ASP A 191 11.54 4.44 -19.04
C ASP A 191 11.35 3.77 -17.66
N PRO A 192 10.45 2.77 -17.54
CA PRO A 192 10.17 2.09 -16.29
C PRO A 192 11.36 1.34 -15.72
N TYR A 193 12.36 1.00 -16.50
CA TYR A 193 13.57 0.27 -16.09
C TYR A 193 14.46 1.05 -15.12
N ARG A 194 14.18 2.34 -14.90
CA ARG A 194 14.82 3.16 -13.86
C ARG A 194 14.47 2.71 -12.45
N PHE A 195 13.36 2.00 -12.32
CA PHE A 195 12.80 1.61 -11.03
C PHE A 195 12.98 0.12 -10.78
N ASP A 196 13.13 -0.23 -9.51
CA ASP A 196 13.17 -1.60 -9.02
C ASP A 196 12.19 -1.72 -7.84
N VAL A 197 12.53 -1.20 -6.65
CA VAL A 197 11.59 -1.02 -5.56
C VAL A 197 11.30 0.47 -5.39
N ILE A 198 10.03 0.83 -5.37
CA ILE A 198 9.57 2.20 -5.10
C ILE A 198 8.99 2.25 -3.69
N VAL A 199 9.38 3.24 -2.89
CA VAL A 199 8.75 3.52 -1.60
C VAL A 199 8.09 4.91 -1.60
N THR A 200 6.85 5.00 -1.11
CA THR A 200 6.08 6.24 -1.12
C THR A 200 5.14 6.36 0.08
N THR A 201 4.69 7.58 0.35
CA THR A 201 3.62 7.87 1.30
C THR A 201 2.27 7.37 0.77
N ASN A 202 1.23 7.44 1.60
CA ASN A 202 -0.11 6.95 1.22
C ASN A 202 -0.75 7.80 0.11
N MET A 203 -0.56 9.12 0.14
CA MET A 203 -0.96 10.06 -0.91
C MET A 203 0.09 11.13 -1.12
#